data_accf80d6c0dd21e6adc850e3ca49941a
#
_entry.id   accf80d6c0dd21e6adc850e3ca49941a
#
_cell.length_a   1.000
_cell.length_b   1.000
_cell.length_c   1.000
_cell.angle_alpha   90.00
_cell.angle_beta   90.00
_cell.angle_gamma   90.00
#
_symmetry.space_group_name_H-M   'P 1'
#
loop_
_entity.id
_entity.type
_entity.pdbx_description
1 polymer ?
#
loop_
_entity_poly.entity_id
_entity_poly.type
_entity_poly.pdbx_seq_one_letter_code
_entity_poly.pdbx_strand_id
1 'polypeptide(L)'
;RGLGDVYKRQACNINDKLMTVTDRFLKYVTFDTESSETTGVTPSTPGQRVFAEALVKELEEIGLEDITLDDKSYLMATLPANTAKEVPTIGFIAHLDTSPDMSGKDVEPRIVSYEGGDIVLCAEENVVLSPLMFPELDDYKGQDIIVTNGKTLLGADDKGGVAAIIAAMKYLKDHPEVEHGKIRVGFTPDEEIGAGADYFDVEKFGCEWAYTIDGGQIGELEYENFNAAGAKVVFKGLNVHPGYAKDKMLNASLLAVEFASWLPVAQRPEHTTGYEGFFHLTGISGTVEEASLSYIIRDHVRTAFERKKELLHELVKRMNEMHPGSTTLELRDQYYNMREVVEPKKFIVDLAFDAMKEAGVTPLVKPIRGGTDGARLSFMGLPCPNIFAGGLNFHGRYEFLPVKSLEKSMETIVKIAELLVKGHYTS
;
A
#
# COMPACT_ATOMS: atom_id res chain seq x y z
N ARG A 1 -11.85 37.04 -12.11
CA ARG A 1 -11.87 36.62 -10.68
C ARG A 1 -12.31 35.18 -10.69
N GLY A 2 -11.32 34.28 -10.52
CA GLY A 2 -11.42 32.87 -10.84
C GLY A 2 -12.03 32.03 -9.72
N LEU A 3 -12.52 30.87 -10.10
CA LEU A 3 -13.05 29.79 -9.24
C LEU A 3 -12.15 29.40 -8.05
N GLY A 4 -10.84 29.66 -8.11
CA GLY A 4 -9.90 29.44 -7.01
C GLY A 4 -10.15 30.28 -5.75
N ASP A 5 -10.81 31.45 -5.86
CA ASP A 5 -11.18 32.27 -4.70
C ASP A 5 -12.43 31.77 -3.97
N VAL A 6 -13.27 30.98 -4.64
CA VAL A 6 -14.47 30.37 -4.02
C VAL A 6 -14.04 29.21 -3.12
N TYR A 7 -13.09 28.40 -3.54
CA TYR A 7 -12.58 27.27 -2.73
C TYR A 7 -11.75 27.74 -1.53
N LYS A 8 -10.92 28.79 -1.69
CA LYS A 8 -10.18 29.39 -0.55
C LYS A 8 -11.08 30.04 0.50
N ARG A 9 -12.27 30.50 0.13
CA ARG A 9 -13.25 31.07 1.08
C ARG A 9 -14.13 30.01 1.73
N GLN A 10 -14.34 28.83 1.10
CA GLN A 10 -15.07 27.71 1.72
C GLN A 10 -14.20 26.96 2.73
N ALA A 11 -12.88 26.85 2.52
CA ALA A 11 -11.98 26.16 3.43
C ALA A 11 -11.83 26.84 4.82
N CYS A 12 -12.25 28.09 4.98
CA CYS A 12 -12.11 28.83 6.24
C CYS A 12 -13.35 28.88 7.13
N ASN A 13 -14.49 28.26 6.75
CA ASN A 13 -15.76 28.41 7.52
C ASN A 13 -16.61 27.13 7.59
N ILE A 14 -16.05 25.95 7.35
CA ILE A 14 -16.79 24.71 7.58
C ILE A 14 -16.69 24.38 9.07
N ASN A 15 -17.82 24.47 9.78
CA ASN A 15 -17.95 23.97 11.14
C ASN A 15 -17.56 22.47 11.14
N ASP A 16 -16.52 22.07 11.86
CA ASP A 16 -16.00 20.68 11.92
C ASP A 16 -17.07 19.62 12.23
N LYS A 17 -18.21 20.02 12.77
CA LYS A 17 -19.37 19.15 13.00
C LYS A 17 -20.03 18.57 11.74
N LEU A 18 -19.75 19.10 10.55
CA LEU A 18 -20.40 18.73 9.29
C LEU A 18 -19.41 18.22 8.21
N MET A 19 -18.12 18.07 8.55
CA MET A 19 -17.12 17.62 7.59
C MET A 19 -17.36 16.16 7.18
N THR A 20 -17.61 15.94 5.89
CA THR A 20 -17.80 14.60 5.31
C THR A 20 -16.47 13.87 5.13
N VAL A 21 -16.53 12.56 4.83
CA VAL A 21 -15.32 11.80 4.47
C VAL A 21 -14.64 12.37 3.22
N THR A 22 -15.41 12.85 2.26
CA THR A 22 -14.91 13.50 1.04
C THR A 22 -14.21 14.82 1.36
N ASP A 23 -14.78 15.65 2.23
CA ASP A 23 -14.15 16.92 2.65
C ASP A 23 -12.80 16.66 3.34
N ARG A 24 -12.73 15.64 4.19
CA ARG A 24 -11.46 15.19 4.81
C ARG A 24 -10.44 14.80 3.77
N PHE A 25 -10.82 13.94 2.85
CA PHE A 25 -9.92 13.50 1.78
C PHE A 25 -9.40 14.69 0.96
N LEU A 26 -10.26 15.58 0.52
CA LEU A 26 -9.87 16.79 -0.24
C LEU A 26 -8.93 17.70 0.55
N LYS A 27 -9.09 17.79 1.88
CA LYS A 27 -8.17 18.49 2.78
C LYS A 27 -6.83 17.76 2.89
N TYR A 28 -6.84 16.43 3.07
CA TYR A 28 -5.62 15.66 3.34
C TYR A 28 -4.69 15.58 2.13
N VAL A 29 -5.21 15.52 0.93
CA VAL A 29 -4.37 15.47 -0.29
C VAL A 29 -3.60 16.76 -0.55
N THR A 30 -3.93 17.86 0.14
CA THR A 30 -3.15 19.11 0.05
C THR A 30 -1.83 19.08 0.80
N PHE A 31 -1.63 18.09 1.67
CA PHE A 31 -0.34 17.90 2.34
C PHE A 31 0.64 17.17 1.41
N ASP A 32 1.83 17.72 1.26
CA ASP A 32 2.93 17.08 0.55
C ASP A 32 3.60 16.07 1.48
N THR A 33 3.38 14.78 1.23
CA THR A 33 3.85 13.68 2.08
C THR A 33 4.60 12.61 1.28
N GLU A 34 5.12 12.95 0.10
CA GLU A 34 5.91 12.04 -0.72
C GLU A 34 7.06 11.43 0.10
N SER A 35 7.17 10.11 0.11
CA SER A 35 8.28 9.39 0.77
C SER A 35 9.56 9.39 -0.08
N SER A 36 10.69 9.02 0.52
CA SER A 36 11.99 9.03 -0.15
C SER A 36 12.86 7.85 0.26
N GLU A 37 13.28 7.05 -0.72
CA GLU A 37 14.20 5.92 -0.51
C GLU A 37 15.62 6.32 -0.13
N THR A 38 16.00 7.60 -0.28
CA THR A 38 17.40 8.02 -0.23
C THR A 38 17.83 8.70 1.06
N THR A 39 16.89 9.08 1.93
CA THR A 39 17.21 9.86 3.13
C THR A 39 17.77 9.03 4.28
N GLY A 40 17.39 7.75 4.36
CA GLY A 40 17.84 6.82 5.41
C GLY A 40 17.35 7.15 6.83
N VAL A 41 16.32 8.01 6.95
CA VAL A 41 15.69 8.38 8.21
C VAL A 41 14.19 8.08 8.17
N THR A 42 13.53 7.99 9.32
CA THR A 42 12.09 7.80 9.44
C THR A 42 11.49 8.92 10.31
N PRO A 43 10.45 9.67 9.84
CA PRO A 43 9.90 9.59 8.50
C PRO A 43 10.91 10.05 7.45
N SER A 44 10.84 9.49 6.24
CA SER A 44 11.79 9.79 5.17
C SER A 44 11.69 11.22 4.66
N THR A 45 10.56 11.87 4.89
CA THR A 45 10.33 13.28 4.54
C THR A 45 9.58 14.02 5.66
N PRO A 46 9.86 15.31 5.88
CA PRO A 46 9.25 16.07 6.96
C PRO A 46 7.75 16.35 6.75
N GLY A 47 7.24 16.29 5.51
CA GLY A 47 5.83 16.51 5.21
C GLY A 47 4.90 15.49 5.88
N GLN A 48 5.36 14.26 6.03
CA GLN A 48 4.63 13.22 6.76
C GLN A 48 4.41 13.59 8.22
N ARG A 49 5.42 14.17 8.88
CA ARG A 49 5.32 14.68 10.25
C ARG A 49 4.30 15.82 10.35
N VAL A 50 4.34 16.76 9.43
CA VAL A 50 3.41 17.89 9.38
C VAL A 50 1.96 17.40 9.23
N PHE A 51 1.75 16.41 8.38
CA PHE A 51 0.43 15.79 8.22
C PHE A 51 -0.03 15.07 9.49
N ALA A 52 0.84 14.26 10.10
CA ALA A 52 0.54 13.58 11.36
C ALA A 52 0.16 14.57 12.48
N GLU A 53 0.85 15.70 12.61
CA GLU A 53 0.53 16.75 13.59
C GLU A 53 -0.82 17.44 13.32
N ALA A 54 -1.22 17.54 12.05
CA ALA A 54 -2.56 18.02 11.71
C ALA A 54 -3.64 17.01 12.09
N LEU A 55 -3.36 15.70 11.92
CA LEU A 55 -4.27 14.64 12.33
C LEU A 55 -4.40 14.54 13.86
N VAL A 56 -3.32 14.76 14.62
CA VAL A 56 -3.40 14.82 16.11
C VAL A 56 -4.47 15.82 16.55
N LYS A 57 -4.45 17.03 16.00
CA LYS A 57 -5.44 18.07 16.35
C LYS A 57 -6.86 17.64 16.00
N GLU A 58 -7.05 17.03 14.85
CA GLU A 58 -8.37 16.56 14.43
C GLU A 58 -8.87 15.41 15.33
N LEU A 59 -8.00 14.48 15.72
CA LEU A 59 -8.35 13.41 16.65
C LEU A 59 -8.70 13.93 18.06
N GLU A 60 -7.99 14.97 18.54
CA GLU A 60 -8.31 15.67 19.78
C GLU A 60 -9.69 16.35 19.69
N GLU A 61 -9.99 17.03 18.58
CA GLU A 61 -11.29 17.71 18.34
C GLU A 61 -12.45 16.71 18.26
N ILE A 62 -12.23 15.52 17.70
CA ILE A 62 -13.20 14.41 17.68
C ILE A 62 -13.39 13.84 19.10
N GLY A 63 -12.40 13.97 19.95
CA GLY A 63 -12.42 13.47 21.34
C GLY A 63 -11.98 12.00 21.44
N LEU A 64 -11.01 11.57 20.63
CA LEU A 64 -10.29 10.33 20.84
C LEU A 64 -9.34 10.47 22.05
N GLU A 65 -8.99 9.34 22.62
CA GLU A 65 -8.14 9.25 23.81
C GLU A 65 -6.78 8.60 23.46
N ASP A 66 -5.83 8.63 24.39
CA ASP A 66 -4.50 8.01 24.28
C ASP A 66 -3.79 8.38 22.95
N ILE A 67 -3.95 9.63 22.52
CA ILE A 67 -3.33 10.11 21.28
C ILE A 67 -1.82 10.23 21.51
N THR A 68 -1.05 9.52 20.72
CA THR A 68 0.43 9.56 20.77
C THR A 68 1.00 9.70 19.39
N LEU A 69 1.91 10.63 19.22
CA LEU A 69 2.71 10.82 18.01
C LEU A 69 4.19 10.74 18.43
N ASP A 70 4.88 9.69 18.00
CA ASP A 70 6.28 9.49 18.35
C ASP A 70 7.25 10.30 17.48
N ASP A 71 8.55 10.18 17.75
CA ASP A 71 9.62 10.89 17.04
C ASP A 71 9.76 10.42 15.57
N LYS A 72 9.29 9.23 15.26
CA LYS A 72 9.30 8.64 13.91
C LYS A 72 7.99 8.86 13.15
N SER A 73 7.06 9.62 13.73
CA SER A 73 5.75 9.96 13.15
C SER A 73 4.72 8.83 13.09
N TYR A 74 4.88 7.80 13.92
CA TYR A 74 3.78 6.87 14.17
C TYR A 74 2.74 7.51 15.06
N LEU A 75 1.53 7.67 14.53
CA LEU A 75 0.39 8.26 15.25
C LEU A 75 -0.57 7.15 15.66
N MET A 76 -0.92 7.09 16.94
CA MET A 76 -1.89 6.15 17.48
C MET A 76 -2.92 6.87 18.34
N ALA A 77 -4.17 6.40 18.34
CA ALA A 77 -5.22 6.91 19.21
C ALA A 77 -6.25 5.82 19.54
N THR A 78 -7.10 6.11 20.51
CA THR A 78 -8.13 5.21 21.03
C THR A 78 -9.50 5.84 20.90
N LEU A 79 -10.46 5.11 20.34
CA LEU A 79 -11.88 5.33 20.56
C LEU A 79 -12.33 4.37 21.69
N PRO A 80 -12.68 4.86 22.89
CA PRO A 80 -13.14 4.00 23.98
C PRO A 80 -14.41 3.24 23.62
N ALA A 81 -14.56 2.03 24.18
CA ALA A 81 -15.80 1.28 24.05
C ALA A 81 -17.00 2.06 24.61
N ASN A 82 -18.16 1.94 23.97
CA ASN A 82 -19.43 2.49 24.48
C ASN A 82 -20.40 1.38 24.93
N THR A 83 -19.92 0.15 25.07
CA THR A 83 -20.67 -1.01 25.54
C THR A 83 -20.03 -1.62 26.79
N ALA A 84 -20.85 -2.28 27.63
CA ALA A 84 -20.39 -3.07 28.78
C ALA A 84 -20.04 -4.52 28.41
N LYS A 85 -20.25 -4.92 27.17
CA LYS A 85 -19.91 -6.27 26.70
C LYS A 85 -18.39 -6.43 26.59
N GLU A 86 -17.90 -7.62 26.86
CA GLU A 86 -16.52 -7.97 26.53
C GLU A 86 -16.36 -8.14 25.02
N VAL A 87 -15.62 -7.25 24.40
CA VAL A 87 -15.38 -7.22 22.96
C VAL A 87 -13.88 -7.10 22.73
N PRO A 88 -13.31 -7.89 21.81
CA PRO A 88 -11.89 -7.74 21.45
C PRO A 88 -11.54 -6.32 21.03
N THR A 89 -10.35 -5.85 21.41
CA THR A 89 -9.83 -4.59 20.89
C THR A 89 -9.32 -4.80 19.47
N ILE A 90 -9.85 -4.05 18.52
CA ILE A 90 -9.44 -4.10 17.11
C ILE A 90 -8.80 -2.78 16.66
N GLY A 91 -8.04 -2.86 15.59
CA GLY A 91 -7.37 -1.69 15.02
C GLY A 91 -7.72 -1.42 13.57
N PHE A 92 -7.60 -0.14 13.18
CA PHE A 92 -7.62 0.29 11.77
C PHE A 92 -6.35 1.10 11.51
N ILE A 93 -5.67 0.81 10.40
CA ILE A 93 -4.37 1.37 10.06
C ILE A 93 -4.41 1.91 8.63
N ALA A 94 -3.79 3.05 8.39
CA ALA A 94 -3.55 3.64 7.08
C ALA A 94 -2.18 4.33 7.07
N HIS A 95 -1.58 4.53 5.88
CA HIS A 95 -0.30 5.21 5.82
C HIS A 95 -0.42 6.70 5.48
N LEU A 96 0.59 7.45 5.90
CA LEU A 96 0.62 8.92 5.80
C LEU A 96 1.25 9.39 4.50
N ASP A 97 2.20 8.62 3.99
CA ASP A 97 3.00 9.00 2.83
C ASP A 97 2.28 8.73 1.51
N THR A 98 2.82 9.32 0.47
CA THR A 98 2.46 9.04 -0.92
C THR A 98 3.69 8.53 -1.66
N SER A 99 3.45 7.76 -2.72
CA SER A 99 4.48 7.14 -3.54
C SER A 99 5.46 8.18 -4.13
N PRO A 100 6.77 7.87 -4.16
CA PRO A 100 7.76 8.68 -4.86
C PRO A 100 7.72 8.53 -6.40
N ASP A 101 6.88 7.63 -6.94
CA ASP A 101 6.78 7.38 -8.38
C ASP A 101 6.23 8.59 -9.16
N MET A 102 5.38 9.40 -8.51
CA MET A 102 4.80 10.61 -9.05
C MET A 102 4.65 11.67 -7.96
N SER A 103 4.94 12.93 -8.26
CA SER A 103 4.83 14.00 -7.27
C SER A 103 3.44 14.10 -6.66
N GLY A 104 3.39 14.15 -5.32
CA GLY A 104 2.23 14.45 -4.50
C GLY A 104 2.20 15.89 -3.99
N LYS A 105 3.03 16.77 -4.57
CA LYS A 105 3.11 18.18 -4.19
C LYS A 105 2.12 19.03 -4.96
N ASP A 106 1.46 19.96 -4.26
CA ASP A 106 0.49 20.91 -4.83
C ASP A 106 -0.66 20.19 -5.58
N VAL A 107 -1.17 19.12 -4.99
CA VAL A 107 -2.31 18.38 -5.55
C VAL A 107 -3.53 19.28 -5.66
N GLU A 108 -4.12 19.36 -6.84
CA GLU A 108 -5.33 20.09 -7.15
C GLU A 108 -6.48 19.12 -7.48
N PRO A 109 -7.18 18.57 -6.46
CA PRO A 109 -8.25 17.62 -6.70
C PRO A 109 -9.51 18.33 -7.21
N ARG A 110 -10.27 17.65 -8.05
CA ARG A 110 -11.61 18.11 -8.45
C ARG A 110 -12.59 16.95 -8.54
N ILE A 111 -13.83 17.24 -8.22
CA ILE A 111 -14.94 16.28 -8.37
C ILE A 111 -15.53 16.43 -9.78
N VAL A 112 -15.72 15.29 -10.44
CA VAL A 112 -16.32 15.20 -11.77
C VAL A 112 -17.54 14.29 -11.67
N SER A 113 -18.71 14.77 -12.09
CA SER A 113 -19.87 13.90 -12.31
C SER A 113 -19.64 13.12 -13.61
N TYR A 114 -19.31 11.84 -13.46
CA TYR A 114 -18.86 11.02 -14.57
C TYR A 114 -20.02 10.33 -15.27
N GLU A 115 -20.31 10.73 -16.49
CA GLU A 115 -21.38 10.17 -17.32
C GLU A 115 -20.87 9.18 -18.40
N GLY A 116 -19.59 8.86 -18.36
CA GLY A 116 -18.88 8.01 -19.33
C GLY A 116 -17.99 8.79 -20.28
N GLY A 117 -17.09 8.06 -20.96
CA GLY A 117 -16.12 8.62 -21.89
C GLY A 117 -14.88 9.22 -21.22
N ASP A 118 -14.20 10.08 -21.95
CA ASP A 118 -12.92 10.65 -21.55
C ASP A 118 -13.06 11.79 -20.56
N ILE A 119 -12.14 11.86 -19.59
CA ILE A 119 -11.99 13.00 -18.68
C ILE A 119 -10.67 13.69 -19.00
N VAL A 120 -10.73 14.91 -19.49
CA VAL A 120 -9.52 15.72 -19.71
C VAL A 120 -9.00 16.19 -18.34
N LEU A 121 -7.84 15.69 -17.94
CA LEU A 121 -7.16 16.09 -16.71
C LEU A 121 -6.35 17.36 -16.91
N CYS A 122 -5.51 17.41 -17.96
CA CYS A 122 -4.72 18.55 -18.37
C CYS A 122 -4.78 18.71 -19.89
N ALA A 123 -5.47 19.76 -20.39
CA ALA A 123 -5.61 20.00 -21.81
C ALA A 123 -4.28 20.44 -22.44
N GLU A 124 -3.49 21.22 -21.72
CA GLU A 124 -2.20 21.75 -22.21
C GLU A 124 -1.16 20.65 -22.47
N GLU A 125 -1.17 19.60 -21.64
CA GLU A 125 -0.28 18.44 -21.76
C GLU A 125 -0.93 17.23 -22.43
N ASN A 126 -2.18 17.39 -22.91
CA ASN A 126 -2.99 16.31 -23.50
C ASN A 126 -3.09 15.07 -22.58
N VAL A 127 -3.25 15.30 -21.28
CA VAL A 127 -3.46 14.22 -20.28
C VAL A 127 -4.94 13.93 -20.18
N VAL A 128 -5.34 12.73 -20.55
CA VAL A 128 -6.74 12.30 -20.61
C VAL A 128 -6.90 10.96 -19.89
N LEU A 129 -7.75 10.94 -18.85
CA LEU A 129 -8.19 9.70 -18.23
C LEU A 129 -9.31 9.11 -19.10
N SER A 130 -9.03 7.99 -19.76
CA SER A 130 -9.90 7.40 -20.78
C SER A 130 -10.24 5.95 -20.45
N PRO A 131 -11.51 5.51 -20.61
CA PRO A 131 -11.89 4.11 -20.47
C PRO A 131 -11.26 3.20 -21.53
N LEU A 132 -10.73 3.75 -22.63
CA LEU A 132 -9.93 2.98 -23.58
C LEU A 132 -8.59 2.52 -22.99
N MET A 133 -8.02 3.28 -22.09
CA MET A 133 -6.79 2.95 -21.38
C MET A 133 -7.07 2.26 -20.02
N PHE A 134 -8.12 2.70 -19.34
CA PHE A 134 -8.53 2.24 -18.03
C PHE A 134 -10.01 1.82 -18.07
N PRO A 135 -10.32 0.61 -18.55
CA PRO A 135 -11.70 0.14 -18.74
C PRO A 135 -12.55 0.14 -17.47
N GLU A 136 -11.93 -0.03 -16.31
CA GLU A 136 -12.57 0.03 -14.98
C GLU A 136 -13.24 1.37 -14.68
N LEU A 137 -12.88 2.44 -15.37
CA LEU A 137 -13.52 3.76 -15.23
C LEU A 137 -15.01 3.69 -15.58
N ASP A 138 -15.40 2.87 -16.55
CA ASP A 138 -16.80 2.73 -16.97
C ASP A 138 -17.70 2.10 -15.90
N ASP A 139 -17.15 1.39 -14.91
CA ASP A 139 -17.91 0.85 -13.77
C ASP A 139 -18.46 1.96 -12.87
N TYR A 140 -17.94 3.17 -12.96
CA TYR A 140 -18.32 4.34 -12.15
C TYR A 140 -19.19 5.35 -12.88
N LYS A 141 -19.73 5.00 -14.05
CA LYS A 141 -20.64 5.85 -14.80
C LYS A 141 -21.89 6.19 -13.98
N GLY A 142 -22.28 7.45 -13.99
CA GLY A 142 -23.36 8.00 -13.18
C GLY A 142 -22.96 8.31 -11.72
N GLN A 143 -21.66 8.34 -11.41
CA GLN A 143 -21.14 8.66 -10.09
C GLN A 143 -20.22 9.89 -10.12
N ASP A 144 -20.08 10.53 -8.97
CA ASP A 144 -19.07 11.53 -8.76
C ASP A 144 -17.73 10.87 -8.47
N ILE A 145 -16.69 11.31 -9.16
CA ILE A 145 -15.32 10.82 -8.97
C ILE A 145 -14.37 11.99 -8.71
N ILE A 146 -13.38 11.76 -7.86
CA ILE A 146 -12.33 12.72 -7.56
C ILE A 146 -11.13 12.39 -8.46
N VAL A 147 -10.62 13.38 -9.16
CA VAL A 147 -9.46 13.26 -10.06
C VAL A 147 -8.44 14.37 -9.77
N THR A 148 -7.22 14.18 -10.26
CA THR A 148 -6.17 15.21 -10.23
C THR A 148 -6.27 16.16 -11.43
N ASN A 149 -5.39 17.16 -11.46
CA ASN A 149 -5.17 18.04 -12.61
C ASN A 149 -4.24 17.43 -13.67
N GLY A 150 -3.84 16.15 -13.55
CA GLY A 150 -2.96 15.45 -14.47
C GLY A 150 -1.47 15.78 -14.34
N LYS A 151 -1.07 16.59 -13.35
CA LYS A 151 0.34 16.97 -13.09
C LYS A 151 0.93 16.27 -11.88
N THR A 152 0.07 15.74 -11.01
CA THR A 152 0.45 15.02 -9.78
C THR A 152 -0.32 13.72 -9.69
N LEU A 153 0.08 12.83 -8.76
CA LEU A 153 -0.82 11.81 -8.27
C LEU A 153 -2.00 12.47 -7.50
N LEU A 154 -3.03 11.70 -7.13
CA LEU A 154 -4.14 12.22 -6.32
C LEU A 154 -3.87 12.06 -4.81
N GLY A 155 -3.26 10.95 -4.41
CA GLY A 155 -3.02 10.59 -3.01
C GLY A 155 -4.20 9.84 -2.38
N ALA A 156 -5.04 9.17 -3.18
CA ALA A 156 -6.06 8.24 -2.67
C ALA A 156 -5.41 7.08 -1.91
N ASP A 157 -4.27 6.67 -2.37
CA ASP A 157 -3.31 5.80 -1.70
C ASP A 157 -2.34 6.64 -0.85
N ASP A 158 -2.45 6.71 0.50
CA ASP A 158 -3.54 6.09 1.27
C ASP A 158 -4.31 7.14 2.12
N LYS A 159 -4.34 8.41 1.68
CA LYS A 159 -5.14 9.45 2.35
C LYS A 159 -6.65 9.16 2.26
N GLY A 160 -7.06 8.28 1.33
CA GLY A 160 -8.40 7.71 1.30
C GLY A 160 -8.70 6.87 2.54
N GLY A 161 -7.79 5.95 2.89
CA GLY A 161 -7.88 5.15 4.10
C GLY A 161 -7.82 6.00 5.37
N VAL A 162 -6.91 6.97 5.43
CA VAL A 162 -6.85 7.94 6.54
C VAL A 162 -8.19 8.66 6.73
N ALA A 163 -8.77 9.17 5.65
CA ALA A 163 -10.05 9.88 5.70
C ALA A 163 -11.20 8.96 6.13
N ALA A 164 -11.24 7.73 5.61
CA ALA A 164 -12.27 6.74 5.96
C ALA A 164 -12.22 6.36 7.45
N ILE A 165 -11.02 6.11 7.99
CA ILE A 165 -10.81 5.78 9.41
C ILE A 165 -11.29 6.93 10.30
N ILE A 166 -10.81 8.15 10.06
CA ILE A 166 -11.14 9.31 10.90
C ILE A 166 -12.63 9.65 10.82
N ALA A 167 -13.22 9.59 9.63
CA ALA A 167 -14.64 9.79 9.45
C ALA A 167 -15.48 8.73 10.18
N ALA A 168 -15.05 7.46 10.17
CA ALA A 168 -15.72 6.39 10.91
C ALA A 168 -15.65 6.62 12.42
N MET A 169 -14.49 7.03 12.96
CA MET A 169 -14.35 7.36 14.38
C MET A 169 -15.26 8.53 14.78
N LYS A 170 -15.32 9.57 13.95
CA LYS A 170 -16.24 10.72 14.15
C LYS A 170 -17.69 10.27 14.14
N TYR A 171 -18.07 9.42 13.17
CA TYR A 171 -19.41 8.87 13.07
C TYR A 171 -19.80 8.11 14.35
N LEU A 172 -18.98 7.17 14.79
CA LEU A 172 -19.23 6.37 16.00
C LEU A 172 -19.31 7.25 17.27
N LYS A 173 -18.50 8.30 17.35
CA LYS A 173 -18.55 9.27 18.46
C LYS A 173 -19.85 10.07 18.48
N ASP A 174 -20.36 10.45 17.30
CA ASP A 174 -21.62 11.23 17.16
C ASP A 174 -22.88 10.35 17.29
N HIS A 175 -22.75 9.03 17.14
CA HIS A 175 -23.86 8.07 17.16
C HIS A 175 -23.67 7.03 18.28
N PRO A 176 -23.82 7.44 19.54
CA PRO A 176 -23.60 6.54 20.69
C PRO A 176 -24.58 5.37 20.75
N GLU A 177 -25.66 5.41 19.97
CA GLU A 177 -26.57 4.27 19.78
C GLU A 177 -25.97 3.13 18.98
N VAL A 178 -24.88 3.37 18.22
CA VAL A 178 -24.09 2.31 17.56
C VAL A 178 -23.09 1.74 18.57
N GLU A 179 -23.44 0.57 19.13
CA GLU A 179 -22.56 -0.10 20.08
C GLU A 179 -21.26 -0.57 19.41
N HIS A 180 -20.13 -0.31 20.05
CA HIS A 180 -18.80 -0.76 19.62
C HIS A 180 -17.87 -1.06 20.80
N GLY A 181 -16.93 -1.98 20.61
CA GLY A 181 -15.82 -2.22 21.53
C GLY A 181 -14.77 -1.10 21.46
N LYS A 182 -13.67 -1.30 22.17
CA LYS A 182 -12.50 -0.42 22.08
C LYS A 182 -11.88 -0.54 20.69
N ILE A 183 -11.66 0.60 20.03
CA ILE A 183 -11.02 0.68 18.70
C ILE A 183 -9.72 1.47 18.82
N ARG A 184 -8.67 0.95 18.21
CA ARG A 184 -7.40 1.67 18.04
C ARG A 184 -7.29 2.12 16.60
N VAL A 185 -6.77 3.32 16.39
CA VAL A 185 -6.38 3.78 15.07
C VAL A 185 -4.87 4.02 15.03
N GLY A 186 -4.24 3.65 13.92
CA GLY A 186 -2.81 3.79 13.71
C GLY A 186 -2.51 4.39 12.35
N PHE A 187 -1.56 5.31 12.29
CA PHE A 187 -1.11 5.90 11.03
C PHE A 187 0.41 5.78 10.93
N THR A 188 0.88 5.19 9.84
CA THR A 188 2.28 4.81 9.61
C THR A 188 2.95 5.75 8.60
N PRO A 189 4.23 6.11 8.79
CA PRO A 189 5.02 6.75 7.76
C PRO A 189 5.66 5.71 6.82
N ASP A 190 6.12 6.14 5.65
CA ASP A 190 7.06 5.41 4.79
C ASP A 190 6.60 4.01 4.31
N GLU A 191 5.29 3.77 4.19
CA GLU A 191 4.76 2.51 3.66
C GLU A 191 5.21 2.28 2.22
N GLU A 192 5.14 3.30 1.39
CA GLU A 192 5.40 3.27 -0.05
C GLU A 192 6.87 2.93 -0.42
N ILE A 193 7.77 3.05 0.54
CA ILE A 193 9.16 2.61 0.43
C ILE A 193 9.43 1.31 1.23
N GLY A 194 8.35 0.63 1.66
CA GLY A 194 8.41 -0.66 2.36
C GLY A 194 8.89 -0.59 3.80
N ALA A 195 8.88 0.59 4.44
CA ALA A 195 9.38 0.82 5.79
C ALA A 195 8.28 1.10 6.83
N GLY A 196 7.00 1.11 6.43
CA GLY A 196 5.88 1.51 7.28
C GLY A 196 5.73 0.72 8.57
N ALA A 197 6.05 -0.56 8.58
CA ALA A 197 5.98 -1.38 9.79
C ALA A 197 7.28 -1.40 10.62
N ASP A 198 8.37 -0.76 10.16
CA ASP A 198 9.71 -0.94 10.75
C ASP A 198 9.79 -0.62 12.25
N TYR A 199 9.10 0.42 12.68
CA TYR A 199 9.09 0.88 14.08
C TYR A 199 7.68 0.89 14.68
N PHE A 200 6.72 0.22 14.04
CA PHE A 200 5.37 0.14 14.57
C PHE A 200 5.36 -0.69 15.86
N ASP A 201 4.95 -0.09 16.96
CA ASP A 201 4.88 -0.73 18.26
C ASP A 201 3.55 -1.50 18.40
N VAL A 202 3.56 -2.78 18.01
CA VAL A 202 2.39 -3.67 18.04
C VAL A 202 1.89 -3.87 19.48
N GLU A 203 2.79 -3.95 20.47
CA GLU A 203 2.43 -4.14 21.88
C GLU A 203 1.71 -2.89 22.42
N LYS A 204 2.24 -1.70 22.15
CA LYS A 204 1.60 -0.42 22.49
C LYS A 204 0.28 -0.22 21.74
N PHE A 205 0.19 -0.66 20.51
CA PHE A 205 -1.05 -0.62 19.74
C PHE A 205 -2.14 -1.47 20.40
N GLY A 206 -1.79 -2.64 20.94
CA GLY A 206 -2.60 -3.41 21.88
C GLY A 206 -3.90 -3.94 21.31
N CYS A 207 -3.92 -4.37 20.05
CA CYS A 207 -5.08 -4.98 19.41
C CYS A 207 -4.90 -6.48 19.25
N GLU A 208 -6.00 -7.22 19.26
CA GLU A 208 -5.99 -8.65 18.93
C GLU A 208 -5.79 -8.88 17.43
N TRP A 209 -6.33 -7.99 16.60
CA TRP A 209 -6.07 -7.89 15.16
C TRP A 209 -6.36 -6.47 14.67
N ALA A 210 -5.97 -6.18 13.46
CA ALA A 210 -6.27 -4.91 12.81
C ALA A 210 -6.65 -5.13 11.33
N TYR A 211 -7.03 -4.04 10.67
CA TYR A 211 -7.21 -3.96 9.21
C TYR A 211 -6.44 -2.76 8.70
N THR A 212 -5.65 -2.94 7.66
CA THR A 212 -5.18 -1.81 6.85
C THR A 212 -6.31 -1.38 5.91
N ILE A 213 -6.53 -0.07 5.77
CA ILE A 213 -7.53 0.51 4.86
C ILE A 213 -6.78 1.09 3.67
N ASP A 214 -6.13 0.21 2.93
CA ASP A 214 -5.11 0.51 1.93
C ASP A 214 -5.34 -0.26 0.62
N GLY A 215 -6.50 -0.88 0.48
CA GLY A 215 -6.91 -1.59 -0.74
C GLY A 215 -7.42 -0.63 -1.82
N GLY A 216 -7.44 -1.11 -3.06
CA GLY A 216 -7.89 -0.34 -4.21
C GLY A 216 -9.41 -0.30 -4.37
N GLN A 217 -9.88 -0.90 -5.43
CA GLN A 217 -11.29 -0.91 -5.86
C GLN A 217 -12.27 -1.28 -4.74
N ILE A 218 -13.44 -0.64 -4.76
CA ILE A 218 -14.52 -0.96 -3.82
C ILE A 218 -14.80 -2.47 -3.73
N GLY A 219 -14.83 -2.97 -2.49
CA GLY A 219 -15.07 -4.38 -2.18
C GLY A 219 -13.83 -5.23 -2.02
N GLU A 220 -12.64 -4.74 -2.35
CA GLU A 220 -11.40 -5.51 -2.15
C GLU A 220 -11.19 -5.86 -0.68
N LEU A 221 -10.99 -7.16 -0.46
CA LEU A 221 -10.67 -7.77 0.82
C LEU A 221 -9.52 -8.75 0.59
N GLU A 222 -8.39 -8.45 1.16
CA GLU A 222 -7.13 -9.09 0.82
C GLU A 222 -6.45 -9.59 2.10
N TYR A 223 -6.21 -10.90 2.17
CA TYR A 223 -5.48 -11.53 3.27
C TYR A 223 -4.37 -12.46 2.77
N GLU A 224 -4.03 -12.31 1.49
CA GLU A 224 -2.91 -12.96 0.81
C GLU A 224 -2.08 -11.93 0.07
N ASN A 225 -0.78 -12.09 0.14
CA ASN A 225 0.20 -11.30 -0.60
C ASN A 225 1.35 -12.18 -1.05
N PHE A 226 2.25 -11.66 -1.88
CA PHE A 226 3.46 -12.39 -2.22
C PHE A 226 4.34 -12.67 -0.99
N ASN A 227 5.06 -13.80 -1.02
CA ASN A 227 6.36 -13.91 -0.36
C ASN A 227 7.37 -13.18 -1.24
N ALA A 228 8.30 -12.46 -0.67
CA ALA A 228 9.18 -11.55 -1.38
C ALA A 228 10.63 -11.65 -0.93
N ALA A 229 11.53 -11.68 -1.90
CA ALA A 229 12.95 -11.54 -1.69
C ALA A 229 13.60 -10.64 -2.74
N GLY A 230 14.69 -10.00 -2.35
CA GLY A 230 15.63 -9.36 -3.26
C GLY A 230 16.88 -10.21 -3.43
N ALA A 231 17.43 -10.24 -4.63
CA ALA A 231 18.70 -10.92 -4.90
C ALA A 231 19.62 -10.04 -5.73
N LYS A 232 20.91 -10.06 -5.39
CA LYS A 232 21.98 -9.46 -6.18
C LYS A 232 22.99 -10.51 -6.52
N VAL A 233 23.22 -10.72 -7.82
CA VAL A 233 24.24 -11.63 -8.33
C VAL A 233 25.38 -10.80 -8.86
N VAL A 234 26.59 -11.02 -8.35
CA VAL A 234 27.81 -10.30 -8.76
C VAL A 234 28.75 -11.25 -9.45
N PHE A 235 29.25 -10.83 -10.59
CA PHE A 235 30.17 -11.58 -11.44
C PHE A 235 31.53 -10.87 -11.47
N LYS A 236 32.60 -11.65 -11.32
CA LYS A 236 33.98 -11.18 -11.45
C LYS A 236 34.61 -11.78 -12.70
N GLY A 237 35.22 -10.92 -13.48
CA GLY A 237 35.91 -11.29 -14.70
C GLY A 237 37.43 -11.12 -14.60
N LEU A 238 38.10 -11.31 -15.71
CA LEU A 238 39.52 -11.07 -15.88
C LEU A 238 39.72 -10.33 -17.21
N ASN A 239 40.12 -9.09 -17.13
CA ASN A 239 40.37 -8.28 -18.31
C ASN A 239 41.81 -8.46 -18.80
N VAL A 240 41.96 -8.60 -20.10
CA VAL A 240 43.26 -8.57 -20.83
C VAL A 240 43.05 -7.84 -22.15
N HIS A 241 44.14 -7.41 -22.80
CA HIS A 241 44.03 -6.77 -24.11
C HIS A 241 43.28 -7.66 -25.12
N PRO A 242 42.24 -7.20 -25.81
CA PRO A 242 41.39 -8.06 -26.67
C PRO A 242 42.15 -8.85 -27.72
N GLY A 243 43.22 -8.32 -28.26
CA GLY A 243 44.08 -9.01 -29.24
C GLY A 243 44.79 -10.24 -28.67
N TYR A 244 44.88 -10.39 -27.35
CA TYR A 244 45.55 -11.48 -26.64
C TYR A 244 44.60 -12.23 -25.69
N ALA A 245 43.28 -12.06 -25.87
CA ALA A 245 42.26 -12.54 -24.95
C ALA A 245 41.99 -14.04 -25.00
N LYS A 246 42.37 -14.71 -26.07
CA LYS A 246 42.12 -16.14 -26.25
C LYS A 246 42.67 -16.96 -25.07
N ASP A 247 41.81 -17.78 -24.47
CA ASP A 247 42.10 -18.65 -23.32
C ASP A 247 42.57 -17.91 -22.04
N LYS A 248 42.31 -16.59 -21.95
CA LYS A 248 42.75 -15.75 -20.82
C LYS A 248 41.63 -14.85 -20.28
N MET A 249 40.90 -14.18 -21.16
CA MET A 249 39.85 -13.23 -20.75
C MET A 249 38.66 -14.00 -20.21
N LEU A 250 38.13 -13.51 -19.08
CA LEU A 250 36.79 -13.86 -18.58
C LEU A 250 35.99 -12.57 -18.52
N ASN A 251 34.94 -12.48 -19.33
CA ASN A 251 34.13 -11.26 -19.40
C ASN A 251 32.92 -11.37 -18.47
N ALA A 252 32.94 -10.61 -17.36
CA ALA A 252 31.88 -10.60 -16.37
C ALA A 252 30.51 -10.21 -16.94
N SER A 253 30.47 -9.26 -17.89
CA SER A 253 29.21 -8.89 -18.54
C SER A 253 28.58 -10.04 -19.32
N LEU A 254 29.40 -10.88 -19.98
CA LEU A 254 28.90 -12.07 -20.68
C LEU A 254 28.43 -13.15 -19.72
N LEU A 255 29.10 -13.33 -18.57
CA LEU A 255 28.63 -14.24 -17.52
C LEU A 255 27.25 -13.80 -16.99
N ALA A 256 27.04 -12.50 -16.79
CA ALA A 256 25.76 -11.97 -16.35
C ALA A 256 24.64 -12.22 -17.37
N VAL A 257 24.89 -12.01 -18.67
CA VAL A 257 23.93 -12.29 -19.74
C VAL A 257 23.61 -13.78 -19.80
N GLU A 258 24.61 -14.64 -19.73
CA GLU A 258 24.43 -16.11 -19.72
C GLU A 258 23.59 -16.54 -18.51
N PHE A 259 23.93 -16.08 -17.31
CA PHE A 259 23.16 -16.37 -16.10
C PHE A 259 21.70 -15.96 -16.22
N ALA A 260 21.43 -14.74 -16.69
CA ALA A 260 20.07 -14.25 -16.89
C ALA A 260 19.28 -15.11 -17.89
N SER A 261 19.95 -15.70 -18.88
CA SER A 261 19.31 -16.59 -19.86
C SER A 261 18.90 -17.95 -19.30
N TRP A 262 19.44 -18.36 -18.17
CA TRP A 262 19.11 -19.64 -17.52
C TRP A 262 17.81 -19.58 -16.72
N LEU A 263 17.34 -18.36 -16.36
CA LEU A 263 16.08 -18.21 -15.66
C LEU A 263 14.88 -18.40 -16.60
N PRO A 264 13.79 -19.02 -16.12
CA PRO A 264 12.65 -19.35 -16.97
C PRO A 264 11.95 -18.09 -17.49
N VAL A 265 11.87 -17.95 -18.82
CA VAL A 265 11.20 -16.81 -19.48
C VAL A 265 9.72 -16.71 -19.07
N ALA A 266 9.04 -17.86 -18.92
CA ALA A 266 7.64 -17.91 -18.50
C ALA A 266 7.41 -17.41 -17.07
N GLN A 267 8.45 -17.26 -16.26
CA GLN A 267 8.39 -16.74 -14.88
C GLN A 267 8.92 -15.29 -14.81
N ARG A 268 8.70 -14.49 -15.83
CA ARG A 268 8.90 -13.03 -15.80
C ARG A 268 7.58 -12.34 -15.51
N PRO A 269 7.57 -11.14 -14.90
CA PRO A 269 6.34 -10.40 -14.60
C PRO A 269 5.40 -10.24 -15.79
N GLU A 270 5.95 -9.95 -16.98
CA GLU A 270 5.21 -9.76 -18.22
C GLU A 270 4.50 -11.03 -18.73
N HIS A 271 4.78 -12.19 -18.14
CA HIS A 271 4.18 -13.49 -18.50
C HIS A 271 3.39 -14.12 -17.37
N THR A 272 3.20 -13.43 -16.25
CA THR A 272 2.56 -13.97 -15.05
C THR A 272 1.35 -13.16 -14.59
N THR A 273 0.36 -13.83 -14.04
CA THR A 273 -0.87 -13.23 -13.52
C THR A 273 -1.39 -13.97 -12.28
N GLY A 274 -2.36 -13.39 -11.57
CA GLY A 274 -3.02 -14.02 -10.42
C GLY A 274 -2.02 -14.49 -9.37
N TYR A 275 -1.99 -15.79 -9.10
CA TYR A 275 -1.13 -16.44 -8.11
C TYR A 275 0.26 -16.82 -8.64
N GLU A 276 0.55 -16.60 -9.90
CA GLU A 276 1.83 -16.97 -10.50
C GLU A 276 2.96 -16.09 -10.01
N GLY A 277 4.03 -16.73 -9.52
CA GLY A 277 5.23 -16.06 -9.05
C GLY A 277 6.24 -15.79 -10.17
N PHE A 278 7.21 -14.92 -9.91
CA PHE A 278 8.16 -14.48 -10.92
C PHE A 278 9.56 -14.18 -10.39
N PHE A 279 10.52 -14.14 -11.32
CA PHE A 279 11.81 -13.47 -11.21
C PHE A 279 11.77 -12.21 -12.06
N HIS A 280 11.93 -11.04 -11.46
CA HIS A 280 12.00 -9.77 -12.17
C HIS A 280 13.41 -9.20 -12.12
N LEU A 281 14.08 -9.14 -13.26
CA LEU A 281 15.35 -8.45 -13.41
C LEU A 281 15.10 -6.94 -13.36
N THR A 282 15.49 -6.30 -12.27
CA THR A 282 15.28 -4.86 -12.04
C THR A 282 16.48 -4.01 -12.43
N GLY A 283 17.65 -4.62 -12.51
CA GLY A 283 18.88 -3.90 -12.87
C GLY A 283 19.95 -4.82 -13.43
N ILE A 284 20.70 -4.29 -14.38
CA ILE A 284 21.90 -4.89 -14.95
C ILE A 284 22.97 -3.82 -15.13
N SER A 285 24.17 -4.10 -14.66
CA SER A 285 25.35 -3.26 -14.91
C SER A 285 26.57 -4.12 -15.10
N GLY A 286 27.55 -3.64 -15.89
CA GLY A 286 28.74 -4.46 -16.04
C GLY A 286 29.82 -3.87 -16.95
N THR A 287 31.02 -4.36 -16.68
CA THR A 287 32.22 -4.23 -17.49
C THR A 287 32.81 -5.62 -17.72
N VAL A 288 34.03 -5.71 -18.32
CA VAL A 288 34.75 -6.98 -18.44
C VAL A 288 35.15 -7.53 -17.07
N GLU A 289 35.52 -6.67 -16.11
CA GLU A 289 36.05 -7.09 -14.80
C GLU A 289 34.95 -7.37 -13.76
N GLU A 290 33.85 -6.65 -13.82
CA GLU A 290 32.74 -6.84 -12.87
C GLU A 290 31.41 -6.57 -13.53
N ALA A 291 30.41 -7.37 -13.19
CA ALA A 291 29.02 -7.16 -13.58
C ALA A 291 28.08 -7.54 -12.43
N SER A 292 26.87 -7.00 -12.45
CA SER A 292 25.84 -7.37 -11.48
C SER A 292 24.45 -7.41 -12.09
N LEU A 293 23.64 -8.30 -11.54
CA LEU A 293 22.20 -8.42 -11.81
C LEU A 293 21.44 -8.23 -10.51
N SER A 294 20.39 -7.43 -10.54
CA SER A 294 19.46 -7.25 -9.41
C SER A 294 18.12 -7.86 -9.76
N TYR A 295 17.60 -8.69 -8.87
CA TYR A 295 16.30 -9.36 -9.03
C TYR A 295 15.40 -9.10 -7.83
N ILE A 296 14.11 -8.99 -8.09
CA ILE A 296 13.08 -9.26 -7.10
C ILE A 296 12.39 -10.58 -7.41
N ILE A 297 12.14 -11.36 -6.36
CA ILE A 297 11.55 -12.70 -6.42
C ILE A 297 10.22 -12.66 -5.69
N ARG A 298 9.17 -13.16 -6.32
CA ARG A 298 7.81 -13.15 -5.78
C ARG A 298 7.14 -14.48 -6.02
N ASP A 299 6.42 -14.99 -5.02
CA ASP A 299 5.51 -16.13 -5.15
C ASP A 299 4.50 -16.14 -4.00
N HIS A 300 3.23 -16.44 -4.24
CA HIS A 300 2.24 -16.58 -3.19
C HIS A 300 2.43 -17.85 -2.36
N VAL A 301 2.94 -18.91 -2.98
CA VAL A 301 3.15 -20.20 -2.34
C VAL A 301 4.54 -20.27 -1.74
N ARG A 302 4.64 -20.44 -0.41
CA ARG A 302 5.91 -20.49 0.31
C ARG A 302 6.91 -21.51 -0.27
N THR A 303 6.45 -22.73 -0.55
CA THR A 303 7.32 -23.77 -1.11
C THR A 303 7.81 -23.44 -2.51
N ALA A 304 7.01 -22.79 -3.34
CA ALA A 304 7.42 -22.32 -4.66
C ALA A 304 8.40 -21.14 -4.56
N PHE A 305 8.19 -20.25 -3.60
CA PHE A 305 9.10 -19.16 -3.30
C PHE A 305 10.49 -19.68 -2.86
N GLU A 306 10.53 -20.63 -1.93
CA GLU A 306 11.80 -21.25 -1.51
C GLU A 306 12.52 -21.95 -2.67
N ARG A 307 11.79 -22.68 -3.53
CA ARG A 307 12.38 -23.28 -4.75
C ARG A 307 12.96 -22.25 -5.70
N LYS A 308 12.36 -21.06 -5.83
CA LYS A 308 12.94 -19.99 -6.63
C LYS A 308 14.27 -19.52 -6.08
N LYS A 309 14.39 -19.40 -4.76
CA LYS A 309 15.66 -19.05 -4.10
C LYS A 309 16.70 -20.13 -4.26
N GLU A 310 16.30 -21.41 -4.09
CA GLU A 310 17.17 -22.57 -4.32
C GLU A 310 17.71 -22.58 -5.75
N LEU A 311 16.85 -22.31 -6.75
CA LEU A 311 17.27 -22.24 -8.15
C LEU A 311 18.39 -21.21 -8.36
N LEU A 312 18.31 -20.02 -7.73
CA LEU A 312 19.40 -19.04 -7.84
C LEU A 312 20.70 -19.57 -7.24
N HIS A 313 20.64 -20.23 -6.10
CA HIS A 313 21.84 -20.88 -5.51
C HIS A 313 22.44 -21.95 -6.42
N GLU A 314 21.59 -22.78 -7.03
CA GLU A 314 22.04 -23.83 -7.97
C GLU A 314 22.68 -23.21 -9.23
N LEU A 315 22.11 -22.14 -9.77
CA LEU A 315 22.66 -21.45 -10.94
C LEU A 315 24.00 -20.78 -10.62
N VAL A 316 24.14 -20.17 -9.44
CA VAL A 316 25.42 -19.61 -8.97
C VAL A 316 26.48 -20.72 -8.79
N LYS A 317 26.07 -21.84 -8.21
CA LYS A 317 26.96 -23.03 -8.09
C LYS A 317 27.43 -23.50 -9.46
N ARG A 318 26.51 -23.66 -10.42
CA ARG A 318 26.81 -24.04 -11.80
C ARG A 318 27.79 -23.07 -12.46
N MET A 319 27.58 -21.76 -12.30
CA MET A 319 28.50 -20.76 -12.86
C MET A 319 29.90 -20.90 -12.26
N ASN A 320 30.02 -21.15 -10.95
CA ASN A 320 31.28 -21.32 -10.28
C ASN A 320 31.95 -22.68 -10.60
N GLU A 321 31.20 -23.71 -11.00
CA GLU A 321 31.77 -24.96 -11.52
C GLU A 321 32.42 -24.73 -12.90
N MET A 322 31.86 -23.86 -13.73
CA MET A 322 32.41 -23.49 -15.04
C MET A 322 33.55 -22.47 -14.91
N HIS A 323 33.41 -21.50 -13.99
CA HIS A 323 34.33 -20.39 -13.78
C HIS A 323 34.57 -20.20 -12.26
N PRO A 324 35.53 -20.95 -11.66
CA PRO A 324 35.70 -20.99 -10.21
C PRO A 324 35.88 -19.63 -9.55
N GLY A 325 35.04 -19.32 -8.57
CA GLY A 325 35.08 -18.07 -7.79
C GLY A 325 34.60 -16.82 -8.53
N SER A 326 34.01 -17.00 -9.73
CA SER A 326 33.53 -15.85 -10.53
C SER A 326 32.25 -15.23 -10.04
N THR A 327 31.42 -15.95 -9.27
CA THR A 327 30.02 -15.52 -9.02
C THR A 327 29.64 -15.61 -7.55
N THR A 328 29.01 -14.56 -7.04
CA THR A 328 28.46 -14.51 -5.68
C THR A 328 26.99 -14.10 -5.71
N LEU A 329 26.23 -14.54 -4.71
CA LEU A 329 24.80 -14.24 -4.52
C LEU A 329 24.60 -13.62 -3.15
N GLU A 330 23.97 -12.44 -3.13
CA GLU A 330 23.35 -11.85 -1.95
C GLU A 330 21.84 -12.02 -2.10
N LEU A 331 21.21 -12.68 -1.14
CA LEU A 331 19.77 -12.94 -1.15
C LEU A 331 19.18 -12.54 0.20
N ARG A 332 18.11 -11.73 0.19
CA ARG A 332 17.45 -11.23 1.38
C ARG A 332 15.95 -11.37 1.25
N ASP A 333 15.32 -12.06 2.20
CA ASP A 333 13.87 -12.07 2.33
C ASP A 333 13.38 -10.69 2.81
N GLN A 334 12.27 -10.23 2.25
CA GLN A 334 11.68 -8.91 2.53
C GLN A 334 10.42 -9.02 3.38
N TYR A 335 9.48 -9.86 2.95
CA TYR A 335 8.24 -10.16 3.66
C TYR A 335 7.66 -11.50 3.19
N TYR A 336 6.66 -11.98 3.92
CA TYR A 336 6.00 -13.24 3.63
C TYR A 336 4.50 -13.06 3.43
N ASN A 337 3.83 -14.09 2.90
CA ASN A 337 2.39 -14.10 2.69
C ASN A 337 1.66 -14.12 4.04
N MET A 338 0.91 -13.04 4.33
CA MET A 338 0.15 -12.92 5.59
C MET A 338 -0.93 -13.99 5.78
N ARG A 339 -1.31 -14.71 4.71
CA ARG A 339 -2.25 -15.83 4.81
C ARG A 339 -1.84 -16.85 5.87
N GLU A 340 -0.54 -17.12 6.01
CA GLU A 340 -0.03 -18.06 7.03
C GLU A 340 -0.47 -17.68 8.44
N VAL A 341 -0.64 -16.40 8.72
CA VAL A 341 -1.03 -15.84 10.01
C VAL A 341 -2.55 -15.63 10.11
N VAL A 342 -3.17 -15.16 9.03
CA VAL A 342 -4.60 -14.76 9.02
C VAL A 342 -5.52 -15.95 8.82
N GLU A 343 -5.19 -16.93 7.97
CA GLU A 343 -6.04 -18.09 7.67
C GLU A 343 -6.46 -18.88 8.92
N PRO A 344 -5.58 -19.14 9.92
CA PRO A 344 -5.98 -19.80 11.16
C PRO A 344 -7.01 -19.00 11.99
N LYS A 345 -7.13 -17.70 11.73
CA LYS A 345 -8.07 -16.76 12.37
C LYS A 345 -9.05 -16.20 11.36
N LYS A 346 -9.58 -17.04 10.49
CA LYS A 346 -10.41 -16.63 9.34
C LYS A 346 -11.64 -15.81 9.72
N PHE A 347 -12.11 -15.92 10.96
CA PHE A 347 -13.21 -15.09 11.48
C PHE A 347 -12.93 -13.57 11.34
N ILE A 348 -11.67 -13.15 11.30
CA ILE A 348 -11.26 -11.75 11.04
C ILE A 348 -11.66 -11.33 9.62
N VAL A 349 -11.41 -12.21 8.66
CA VAL A 349 -11.78 -12.00 7.25
C VAL A 349 -13.29 -12.08 7.07
N ASP A 350 -13.94 -13.05 7.73
CA ASP A 350 -15.39 -13.25 7.66
C ASP A 350 -16.14 -12.04 8.23
N LEU A 351 -15.64 -11.43 9.32
CA LEU A 351 -16.19 -10.19 9.88
C LEU A 351 -16.14 -9.03 8.86
N ALA A 352 -15.02 -8.83 8.21
CA ALA A 352 -14.89 -7.78 7.19
C ALA A 352 -15.77 -8.07 5.97
N PHE A 353 -15.84 -9.33 5.55
CA PHE A 353 -16.71 -9.79 4.45
C PHE A 353 -18.18 -9.49 4.72
N ASP A 354 -18.67 -9.83 5.91
CA ASP A 354 -20.07 -9.59 6.30
C ASP A 354 -20.34 -8.10 6.49
N ALA A 355 -19.38 -7.34 7.05
CA ALA A 355 -19.49 -5.89 7.18
C ALA A 355 -19.63 -5.18 5.82
N MET A 356 -18.86 -5.60 4.82
CA MET A 356 -19.00 -5.10 3.45
C MET A 356 -20.42 -5.37 2.91
N LYS A 357 -20.93 -6.58 3.08
CA LYS A 357 -22.29 -6.93 2.64
C LYS A 357 -23.35 -6.08 3.33
N GLU A 358 -23.23 -5.86 4.65
CA GLU A 358 -24.15 -4.98 5.38
C GLU A 358 -24.03 -3.51 4.95
N ALA A 359 -22.86 -3.07 4.52
CA ALA A 359 -22.67 -1.76 3.90
C ALA A 359 -23.18 -1.69 2.45
N GLY A 360 -23.73 -2.78 1.90
CA GLY A 360 -24.21 -2.84 0.52
C GLY A 360 -23.08 -2.92 -0.51
N VAL A 361 -21.93 -3.43 -0.10
CA VAL A 361 -20.74 -3.65 -0.95
C VAL A 361 -20.62 -5.14 -1.26
N THR A 362 -20.32 -5.49 -2.50
CA THR A 362 -19.99 -6.88 -2.88
C THR A 362 -18.51 -7.14 -2.57
N PRO A 363 -18.19 -8.06 -1.64
CA PRO A 363 -16.80 -8.36 -1.34
C PRO A 363 -16.08 -9.01 -2.52
N LEU A 364 -14.85 -8.55 -2.79
CA LEU A 364 -13.94 -9.06 -3.81
C LEU A 364 -12.69 -9.60 -3.10
N VAL A 365 -12.73 -10.86 -2.72
CA VAL A 365 -11.58 -11.52 -2.08
C VAL A 365 -10.56 -11.89 -3.15
N LYS A 366 -9.39 -11.28 -3.09
CA LYS A 366 -8.30 -11.51 -4.04
C LYS A 366 -6.92 -11.39 -3.37
N PRO A 367 -5.87 -11.97 -3.95
CA PRO A 367 -4.50 -11.78 -3.47
C PRO A 367 -3.93 -10.44 -3.92
N ILE A 368 -3.08 -9.84 -3.09
CA ILE A 368 -2.24 -8.69 -3.44
C ILE A 368 -1.02 -9.21 -4.22
N ARG A 369 -0.72 -8.59 -5.34
CA ARG A 369 0.51 -8.86 -6.11
C ARG A 369 1.66 -7.93 -5.70
N GLY A 370 1.82 -7.70 -4.40
CA GLY A 370 2.81 -6.84 -3.78
C GLY A 370 2.94 -7.18 -2.30
N GLY A 371 3.39 -6.21 -1.52
CA GLY A 371 3.39 -6.21 -0.06
C GLY A 371 2.53 -5.07 0.47
N THR A 372 2.23 -5.09 1.76
CA THR A 372 1.58 -4.01 2.50
C THR A 372 2.11 -3.99 3.92
N ASP A 373 1.88 -2.91 4.65
CA ASP A 373 2.14 -2.87 6.10
C ASP A 373 1.43 -4.03 6.82
N GLY A 374 0.20 -4.38 6.42
CA GLY A 374 -0.56 -5.48 6.99
C GLY A 374 0.14 -6.84 6.90
N ALA A 375 0.88 -7.09 5.82
CA ALA A 375 1.67 -8.31 5.67
C ALA A 375 2.77 -8.38 6.74
N ARG A 376 3.53 -7.30 6.93
CA ARG A 376 4.60 -7.23 7.93
C ARG A 376 4.05 -7.26 9.35
N LEU A 377 3.03 -6.48 9.65
CA LEU A 377 2.35 -6.43 10.95
C LEU A 377 1.81 -7.81 11.35
N SER A 378 1.30 -8.59 10.40
CA SER A 378 0.82 -9.96 10.65
C SER A 378 1.94 -10.85 11.23
N PHE A 379 3.16 -10.78 10.69
CA PHE A 379 4.31 -11.52 11.20
C PHE A 379 4.94 -10.92 12.46
N MET A 380 4.56 -9.68 12.82
CA MET A 380 4.93 -9.05 14.10
C MET A 380 3.95 -9.39 15.23
N GLY A 381 2.95 -10.24 14.97
CA GLY A 381 1.98 -10.69 15.97
C GLY A 381 0.63 -9.98 15.92
N LEU A 382 0.39 -9.12 14.92
CA LEU A 382 -0.86 -8.41 14.70
C LEU A 382 -1.48 -8.88 13.36
N PRO A 383 -2.34 -9.91 13.33
CA PRO A 383 -3.04 -10.32 12.11
C PRO A 383 -3.76 -9.12 11.49
N CYS A 384 -3.45 -8.79 10.23
CA CYS A 384 -3.86 -7.52 9.65
C CYS A 384 -4.19 -7.64 8.15
N PRO A 385 -5.39 -8.17 7.79
CA PRO A 385 -5.84 -8.15 6.40
C PRO A 385 -6.11 -6.74 5.90
N ASN A 386 -6.14 -6.58 4.58
CA ASN A 386 -6.31 -5.31 3.89
C ASN A 386 -7.74 -5.15 3.36
N ILE A 387 -8.30 -3.95 3.49
CA ILE A 387 -9.64 -3.58 3.04
C ILE A 387 -9.52 -2.39 2.10
N PHE A 388 -10.41 -2.29 1.12
CA PHE A 388 -10.44 -1.22 0.14
C PHE A 388 -10.52 0.20 0.76
N ALA A 389 -9.71 1.13 0.22
CA ALA A 389 -9.89 2.56 0.40
C ALA A 389 -10.79 3.16 -0.69
N GLY A 390 -10.85 2.51 -1.84
CA GLY A 390 -11.77 2.81 -2.94
C GLY A 390 -11.14 3.52 -4.14
N GLY A 391 -9.84 3.84 -4.08
CA GLY A 391 -9.11 4.48 -5.17
C GLY A 391 -8.67 3.50 -6.27
N LEU A 392 -8.29 4.05 -7.42
CA LEU A 392 -7.78 3.28 -8.56
C LEU A 392 -6.65 4.03 -9.25
N ASN A 393 -5.85 3.30 -10.05
CA ASN A 393 -4.71 3.83 -10.82
C ASN A 393 -3.66 4.54 -9.95
N PHE A 394 -3.36 3.96 -8.80
CA PHE A 394 -2.41 4.50 -7.82
C PHE A 394 -1.03 4.82 -8.41
N HIS A 395 -0.25 5.63 -7.70
CA HIS A 395 1.11 6.03 -8.04
C HIS A 395 1.26 6.86 -9.34
N GLY A 396 0.17 7.43 -9.86
CA GLY A 396 0.24 8.15 -11.13
C GLY A 396 -0.78 9.26 -11.31
N ARG A 397 -0.63 9.99 -12.41
CA ARG A 397 -1.49 11.13 -12.77
C ARG A 397 -2.92 10.74 -13.16
N TYR A 398 -3.18 9.46 -13.39
CA TYR A 398 -4.49 8.91 -13.74
C TYR A 398 -5.22 8.33 -12.52
N GLU A 399 -4.68 8.54 -11.33
CA GLU A 399 -5.30 8.14 -10.07
C GLU A 399 -6.64 8.84 -9.90
N PHE A 400 -7.65 8.08 -9.48
CA PHE A 400 -8.98 8.62 -9.19
C PHE A 400 -9.64 7.89 -8.03
N LEU A 401 -10.59 8.57 -7.37
CA LEU A 401 -11.33 8.03 -6.24
C LEU A 401 -12.82 8.31 -6.41
N PRO A 402 -13.65 7.29 -6.64
CA PRO A 402 -15.10 7.48 -6.62
C PRO A 402 -15.57 7.86 -5.22
N VAL A 403 -16.36 8.93 -5.14
CA VAL A 403 -16.88 9.45 -3.87
C VAL A 403 -17.64 8.37 -3.10
N LYS A 404 -18.52 7.64 -3.79
CA LYS A 404 -19.28 6.55 -3.18
C LYS A 404 -18.41 5.41 -2.66
N SER A 405 -17.29 5.12 -3.33
CA SER A 405 -16.34 4.09 -2.86
C SER A 405 -15.69 4.48 -1.54
N LEU A 406 -15.29 5.75 -1.41
CA LEU A 406 -14.74 6.30 -0.16
C LEU A 406 -15.78 6.29 0.98
N GLU A 407 -17.02 6.68 0.70
CA GLU A 407 -18.13 6.60 1.66
C GLU A 407 -18.37 5.18 2.14
N LYS A 408 -18.31 4.19 1.21
CA LYS A 408 -18.49 2.76 1.53
C LYS A 408 -17.30 2.18 2.30
N SER A 409 -16.11 2.69 2.11
CA SER A 409 -14.95 2.33 2.95
C SER A 409 -15.19 2.75 4.41
N MET A 410 -15.59 3.99 4.64
CA MET A 410 -15.99 4.47 5.96
C MET A 410 -17.14 3.64 6.56
N GLU A 411 -18.22 3.40 5.81
CA GLU A 411 -19.36 2.60 6.27
C GLU A 411 -18.95 1.17 6.65
N THR A 412 -18.03 0.56 5.89
CA THR A 412 -17.51 -0.78 6.18
C THR A 412 -16.79 -0.81 7.53
N ILE A 413 -15.98 0.20 7.86
CA ILE A 413 -15.31 0.32 9.16
C ILE A 413 -16.35 0.39 10.30
N VAL A 414 -17.38 1.20 10.15
CA VAL A 414 -18.48 1.30 11.13
C VAL A 414 -19.19 -0.06 11.30
N LYS A 415 -19.45 -0.76 10.19
CA LYS A 415 -20.10 -2.07 10.22
C LYS A 415 -19.24 -3.16 10.87
N ILE A 416 -17.93 -3.13 10.68
CA ILE A 416 -17.01 -4.03 11.40
C ILE A 416 -17.16 -3.84 12.91
N ALA A 417 -17.14 -2.60 13.38
CA ALA A 417 -17.27 -2.27 14.79
C ALA A 417 -18.63 -2.70 15.37
N GLU A 418 -19.70 -2.46 14.63
CA GLU A 418 -21.08 -2.84 15.02
C GLU A 418 -21.28 -4.35 15.07
N LEU A 419 -20.85 -5.10 14.03
CA LEU A 419 -20.98 -6.55 13.96
C LEU A 419 -20.17 -7.29 15.01
N LEU A 420 -19.00 -6.79 15.35
CA LEU A 420 -18.15 -7.39 16.37
C LEU A 420 -18.85 -7.45 17.73
N VAL A 421 -19.61 -6.43 18.11
CA VAL A 421 -20.38 -6.38 19.37
C VAL A 421 -21.57 -7.35 19.35
N LYS A 422 -22.08 -7.70 18.16
CA LYS A 422 -23.19 -8.67 18.01
C LYS A 422 -22.77 -10.13 18.24
N GLY A 423 -21.45 -10.43 18.29
CA GLY A 423 -20.93 -11.62 18.98
C GLY A 423 -20.89 -12.93 18.19
N HIS A 424 -20.47 -12.93 16.91
CA HIS A 424 -20.26 -14.16 16.13
C HIS A 424 -18.81 -14.37 15.64
N TYR A 425 -17.89 -13.47 16.01
CA TYR A 425 -16.54 -13.39 15.46
C TYR A 425 -15.48 -13.46 16.56
N THR A 426 -15.48 -14.57 17.31
CA THR A 426 -14.44 -14.88 18.30
C THR A 426 -13.93 -16.29 18.06
N SER A 427 -12.65 -16.54 18.40
CA SER A 427 -11.97 -17.84 18.34
C SER A 427 -12.61 -18.90 19.20
#